data_c55e06a0e43d78192b07d2a246b23beb
#
_entry.id   c55e06a0e43d78192b07d2a246b23beb
#
_cell.length_a   1.000
_cell.length_b   1.000
_cell.length_c   1.000
_cell.angle_alpha   90.00
_cell.angle_beta   90.00
_cell.angle_gamma   90.00
#
_symmetry.space_group_name_H-M   'P 1'
#
loop_
_entity.id
_entity.type
_entity.pdbx_description
1 polymer ?
#
loop_
_entity_poly.entity_id
_entity_poly.type
_entity_poly.pdbx_seq_one_letter_code
_entity_poly.pdbx_strand_id
1 'polypeptide(L)'
;LGIPAEPLFRSSYLTADEEDNYTVAQANEPVDEDRHFIHTNVSGRYREETSEFPRSRIDLMDVSPKMVFSVATSMIPFLENDDANRALMGSNMQRQAVPLLKTEVPVVGTGMEAKAARDSGVCIIAHHAGTVEFSTSKEIVVKRDDGIRDTYHVIKFSRSNQGNCMNQRPIVNKGEQVKAGDVIAD
;
A
#
# COMPACT_ATOMS: atom_id res chain seq x y z
N LEU A 1 -30.33 -4.68 -8.37
CA LEU A 1 -29.84 -3.47 -7.73
C LEU A 1 -28.36 -3.47 -7.93
N GLY A 2 -27.87 -2.72 -8.95
CA GLY A 2 -26.45 -2.52 -9.18
C GLY A 2 -25.85 -1.77 -7.99
N ILE A 3 -24.61 -2.06 -7.66
CA ILE A 3 -23.80 -1.19 -6.80
C ILE A 3 -23.87 0.19 -7.47
N PRO A 4 -24.24 1.26 -6.77
CA PRO A 4 -24.29 2.58 -7.39
C PRO A 4 -22.92 2.88 -8.00
N ALA A 5 -22.92 3.24 -9.27
CA ALA A 5 -21.72 3.67 -9.98
C ALA A 5 -21.25 5.02 -9.44
N GLU A 6 -20.78 5.06 -8.22
CA GLU A 6 -19.96 6.14 -7.74
C GLU A 6 -18.51 5.77 -7.98
N PRO A 7 -17.79 6.63 -8.69
CA PRO A 7 -16.47 6.33 -9.20
C PRO A 7 -15.45 6.48 -8.09
N LEU A 8 -15.28 5.71 -7.24
CA LEU A 8 -14.12 5.61 -6.36
C LEU A 8 -14.45 4.60 -5.28
N PHE A 9 -13.68 3.55 -5.27
CA PHE A 9 -13.70 2.56 -4.24
C PHE A 9 -13.79 3.22 -2.86
N ARG A 10 -14.95 3.21 -2.27
CA ARG A 10 -15.06 3.41 -0.83
C ARG A 10 -14.66 2.11 -0.18
N SER A 11 -13.38 2.00 0.18
CA SER A 11 -12.98 0.94 1.09
C SER A 11 -13.53 1.26 2.47
N SER A 12 -14.28 0.33 3.03
CA SER A 12 -14.73 0.38 4.41
C SER A 12 -13.86 -0.56 5.24
N TYR A 13 -13.42 -0.09 6.40
CA TYR A 13 -12.73 -0.92 7.38
C TYR A 13 -13.75 -1.38 8.39
N LEU A 14 -13.92 -2.69 8.51
CA LEU A 14 -14.86 -3.31 9.42
C LEU A 14 -14.11 -4.14 10.45
N THR A 15 -14.66 -4.23 11.64
CA THR A 15 -14.26 -5.24 12.62
C THR A 15 -14.93 -6.58 12.27
N ALA A 16 -14.44 -7.69 12.83
CA ALA A 16 -14.96 -9.01 12.52
C ALA A 16 -16.45 -9.16 12.88
N ASP A 17 -16.87 -8.58 14.00
CA ASP A 17 -18.26 -8.56 14.46
C ASP A 17 -19.18 -7.68 13.60
N GLU A 18 -18.65 -6.61 13.00
CA GLU A 18 -19.39 -5.81 12.03
C GLU A 18 -19.53 -6.52 10.70
N GLU A 19 -18.48 -7.22 10.24
CA GLU A 19 -18.48 -8.00 9.00
C GLU A 19 -19.53 -9.11 9.03
N ASP A 20 -19.81 -9.71 10.18
CA ASP A 20 -20.82 -10.75 10.37
C ASP A 20 -22.24 -10.36 9.91
N ASN A 21 -22.50 -9.07 9.76
CA ASN A 21 -23.79 -8.56 9.28
C ASN A 21 -23.89 -8.48 7.75
N TYR A 22 -22.77 -8.69 7.03
CA TYR A 22 -22.70 -8.52 5.58
C TYR A 22 -22.34 -9.83 4.88
N THR A 23 -22.81 -9.97 3.64
CA THR A 23 -22.35 -11.01 2.73
C THR A 23 -21.22 -10.45 1.88
N VAL A 24 -20.03 -11.04 1.99
CA VAL A 24 -18.81 -10.54 1.34
C VAL A 24 -18.40 -11.46 0.21
N ALA A 25 -18.32 -10.92 -1.01
CA ALA A 25 -17.81 -11.65 -2.17
C ALA A 25 -16.28 -11.77 -2.15
N GLN A 26 -15.75 -12.81 -2.79
CA GLN A 26 -14.31 -12.98 -2.98
C GLN A 26 -13.75 -11.95 -3.95
N ALA A 27 -12.52 -11.51 -3.72
CA ALA A 27 -11.83 -10.50 -4.51
C ALA A 27 -11.51 -10.92 -5.97
N ASN A 28 -11.49 -12.21 -6.25
CA ASN A 28 -11.20 -12.78 -7.57
C ASN A 28 -12.46 -13.01 -8.43
N GLU A 29 -13.63 -12.66 -7.92
CA GLU A 29 -14.86 -12.81 -8.68
C GLU A 29 -14.86 -11.86 -9.87
N PRO A 30 -15.16 -12.34 -11.09
CA PRO A 30 -15.09 -11.51 -12.29
C PRO A 30 -16.24 -10.48 -12.31
N VAL A 31 -15.85 -9.24 -12.63
CA VAL A 31 -16.77 -8.12 -12.81
C VAL A 31 -16.66 -7.57 -14.24
N ASP A 32 -17.73 -7.02 -14.76
CA ASP A 32 -17.76 -6.36 -16.07
C ASP A 32 -17.16 -4.93 -16.02
N GLU A 33 -17.14 -4.23 -17.13
CA GLU A 33 -16.64 -2.86 -17.24
C GLU A 33 -17.45 -1.87 -16.38
N ASP A 34 -18.74 -2.16 -16.17
CA ASP A 34 -19.65 -1.40 -15.32
C ASP A 34 -19.60 -1.84 -13.85
N ARG A 35 -18.65 -2.72 -13.49
CA ARG A 35 -18.44 -3.27 -12.14
C ARG A 35 -19.61 -4.06 -11.58
N HIS A 36 -20.36 -4.74 -12.42
CA HIS A 36 -21.35 -5.72 -12.01
C HIS A 36 -20.76 -7.13 -12.06
N PHE A 37 -21.20 -8.00 -11.15
CA PHE A 37 -20.84 -9.41 -11.20
C PHE A 37 -21.38 -10.07 -12.47
N ILE A 38 -20.49 -10.74 -13.20
CA ILE A 38 -20.85 -11.46 -14.43
C ILE A 38 -21.71 -12.68 -14.09
N HIS A 39 -21.35 -13.40 -13.01
CA HIS A 39 -22.07 -14.58 -12.58
C HIS A 39 -23.36 -14.22 -11.82
N THR A 40 -24.38 -15.06 -12.00
CA THR A 40 -25.64 -14.92 -11.25
C THR A 40 -25.48 -15.32 -9.79
N ASN A 41 -24.64 -16.36 -9.55
CA ASN A 41 -24.21 -16.80 -8.23
C ASN A 41 -22.74 -16.46 -8.06
N VAL A 42 -22.40 -15.90 -6.92
CA VAL A 42 -21.10 -15.35 -6.58
C VAL A 42 -20.58 -16.08 -5.36
N SER A 43 -19.32 -16.54 -5.42
CA SER A 43 -18.65 -17.13 -4.26
C SER A 43 -18.40 -16.07 -3.20
N GLY A 44 -18.85 -16.33 -2.00
CA GLY A 44 -18.73 -15.39 -0.88
C GLY A 44 -18.77 -16.07 0.47
N ARG A 45 -18.68 -15.24 1.50
CA ARG A 45 -18.84 -15.67 2.89
C ARG A 45 -19.91 -14.84 3.59
N TYR A 46 -20.61 -15.49 4.49
CA TYR A 46 -21.52 -14.86 5.43
C TYR A 46 -21.25 -15.48 6.81
N ARG A 47 -20.74 -14.71 7.73
CA ARG A 47 -20.19 -15.20 9.00
C ARG A 47 -19.13 -16.29 8.78
N GLU A 48 -19.30 -17.48 9.36
CA GLU A 48 -18.39 -18.62 9.21
C GLU A 48 -18.69 -19.51 8.00
N GLU A 49 -19.80 -19.24 7.30
CA GLU A 49 -20.24 -20.04 6.15
C GLU A 49 -19.68 -19.48 4.85
N THR A 50 -18.95 -20.32 4.11
CA THR A 50 -18.48 -20.02 2.74
C THR A 50 -19.36 -20.77 1.76
N SER A 51 -20.09 -20.07 0.89
CA SER A 51 -21.03 -20.62 -0.05
C SER A 51 -21.19 -19.75 -1.29
N GLU A 52 -21.99 -20.20 -2.25
CA GLU A 52 -22.43 -19.39 -3.38
C GLU A 52 -23.71 -18.64 -3.02
N PHE A 53 -23.70 -17.34 -3.23
CA PHE A 53 -24.82 -16.46 -2.97
C PHE A 53 -25.33 -15.82 -4.27
N PRO A 54 -26.63 -15.57 -4.41
CA PRO A 54 -27.12 -14.76 -5.51
C PRO A 54 -26.50 -13.36 -5.45
N ARG A 55 -26.09 -12.82 -6.61
CA ARG A 55 -25.46 -11.49 -6.70
C ARG A 55 -26.25 -10.36 -6.00
N SER A 56 -27.57 -10.52 -5.89
CA SER A 56 -28.45 -9.55 -5.21
C SER A 56 -28.31 -9.54 -3.70
N ARG A 57 -27.69 -10.57 -3.12
CA ARG A 57 -27.46 -10.70 -1.67
C ARG A 57 -26.06 -10.23 -1.25
N ILE A 58 -25.18 -9.97 -2.21
CA ILE A 58 -23.81 -9.51 -1.93
C ILE A 58 -23.85 -8.04 -1.53
N ASP A 59 -23.29 -7.72 -0.37
CA ASP A 59 -23.22 -6.37 0.17
C ASP A 59 -21.86 -5.73 -0.09
N LEU A 60 -20.79 -6.51 0.06
CA LEU A 60 -19.39 -6.07 -0.01
C LEU A 60 -18.57 -7.07 -0.84
N MET A 61 -17.40 -6.63 -1.26
CA MET A 61 -16.41 -7.46 -1.94
C MET A 61 -15.02 -7.21 -1.34
N ASP A 62 -14.23 -8.25 -1.18
CA ASP A 62 -12.84 -8.12 -0.74
C ASP A 62 -12.04 -7.25 -1.72
N VAL A 63 -11.17 -6.41 -1.20
CA VAL A 63 -10.41 -5.44 -2.00
C VAL A 63 -9.41 -6.14 -2.93
N SER A 64 -8.73 -7.18 -2.45
CA SER A 64 -7.70 -7.89 -3.21
C SER A 64 -7.42 -9.28 -2.64
N PRO A 65 -7.17 -10.30 -3.50
CA PRO A 65 -6.70 -11.61 -3.06
C PRO A 65 -5.33 -11.55 -2.35
N LYS A 66 -4.54 -10.51 -2.62
CA LYS A 66 -3.21 -10.30 -2.02
C LYS A 66 -3.25 -10.02 -0.51
N MET A 67 -4.41 -9.68 0.04
CA MET A 67 -4.56 -9.44 1.48
C MET A 67 -4.38 -10.69 2.36
N VAL A 68 -4.31 -11.88 1.78
CA VAL A 68 -3.98 -13.14 2.47
C VAL A 68 -2.56 -13.12 3.04
N PHE A 69 -1.64 -12.40 2.37
CA PHE A 69 -0.24 -12.31 2.76
C PHE A 69 0.08 -10.96 3.42
N SER A 70 1.00 -10.99 4.38
CA SER A 70 1.59 -9.75 4.90
C SER A 70 2.45 -9.06 3.83
N VAL A 71 2.72 -7.76 4.00
CA VAL A 71 3.61 -7.01 3.09
C VAL A 71 4.99 -7.67 3.00
N ALA A 72 5.57 -8.08 4.15
CA ALA A 72 6.87 -8.73 4.18
C ALA A 72 6.85 -10.08 3.42
N THR A 73 5.83 -10.90 3.61
CA THR A 73 5.67 -12.17 2.91
C THR A 73 5.50 -11.97 1.40
N SER A 74 4.78 -10.93 0.98
CA SER A 74 4.58 -10.63 -0.45
C SER A 74 5.84 -10.14 -1.17
N MET A 75 6.90 -9.81 -0.44
CA MET A 75 8.21 -9.47 -1.01
C MET A 75 9.16 -10.67 -1.14
N ILE A 76 8.74 -11.88 -0.79
CA ILE A 76 9.54 -13.11 -0.97
C ILE A 76 9.33 -13.62 -2.41
N PRO A 77 10.37 -13.62 -3.25
CA PRO A 77 10.26 -14.17 -4.59
C PRO A 77 10.08 -15.68 -4.55
N PHE A 78 9.30 -16.24 -5.48
CA PHE A 78 8.98 -17.67 -5.57
C PHE A 78 8.39 -18.27 -4.30
N LEU A 79 7.58 -17.50 -3.59
CA LEU A 79 6.95 -17.92 -2.33
C LEU A 79 6.15 -19.22 -2.47
N GLU A 80 5.51 -19.43 -3.62
CA GLU A 80 4.71 -20.63 -3.91
C GLU A 80 5.52 -21.93 -3.89
N ASN A 81 6.85 -21.85 -4.03
CA ASN A 81 7.76 -22.99 -4.00
C ASN A 81 8.40 -23.21 -2.62
N ASP A 82 8.14 -22.34 -1.65
CA ASP A 82 8.70 -22.44 -0.32
C ASP A 82 7.78 -23.13 0.68
N ASP A 83 8.37 -23.83 1.64
CA ASP A 83 7.66 -24.34 2.80
C ASP A 83 7.16 -23.19 3.70
N ALA A 84 5.96 -23.33 4.25
CA ALA A 84 5.33 -22.30 5.08
C ALA A 84 6.20 -21.89 6.28
N ASN A 85 6.88 -22.83 6.92
CA ASN A 85 7.77 -22.55 8.04
C ASN A 85 8.98 -21.70 7.61
N ARG A 86 9.53 -21.98 6.44
CA ARG A 86 10.65 -21.19 5.89
C ARG A 86 10.23 -19.81 5.43
N ALA A 87 9.04 -19.69 4.86
CA ALA A 87 8.44 -18.40 4.52
C ALA A 87 8.23 -17.51 5.78
N LEU A 88 7.77 -18.10 6.89
CA LEU A 88 7.65 -17.42 8.16
C LEU A 88 9.01 -16.91 8.67
N MET A 89 10.04 -17.76 8.63
CA MET A 89 11.38 -17.36 9.04
C MET A 89 11.94 -16.24 8.17
N GLY A 90 11.82 -16.34 6.84
CA GLY A 90 12.25 -15.34 5.88
C GLY A 90 11.54 -14.00 6.09
N SER A 91 10.24 -14.00 6.28
CA SER A 91 9.44 -12.81 6.60
C SER A 91 9.91 -12.12 7.89
N ASN A 92 10.23 -12.90 8.93
CA ASN A 92 10.78 -12.35 10.16
C ASN A 92 12.19 -11.76 9.97
N MET A 93 13.04 -12.41 9.18
CA MET A 93 14.39 -11.93 8.89
C MET A 93 14.40 -10.63 8.09
N GLN A 94 13.44 -10.40 7.18
CA GLN A 94 13.31 -9.13 6.47
C GLN A 94 13.17 -7.95 7.43
N ARG A 95 12.44 -8.12 8.53
CA ARG A 95 12.27 -7.06 9.54
C ARG A 95 13.55 -6.77 10.35
N GLN A 96 14.52 -7.66 10.31
CA GLN A 96 15.82 -7.54 11.00
C GLN A 96 16.93 -7.06 10.05
N ALA A 97 16.59 -6.72 8.81
CA ALA A 97 17.55 -6.23 7.82
C ALA A 97 18.18 -4.91 8.26
N VAL A 98 19.48 -4.80 8.08
CA VAL A 98 20.22 -3.57 8.40
C VAL A 98 20.28 -2.70 7.15
N PRO A 99 19.94 -1.39 7.23
CA PRO A 99 20.09 -0.45 6.11
C PRO A 99 21.56 -0.35 5.69
N LEU A 100 21.80 -0.49 4.40
CA LEU A 100 23.16 -0.42 3.84
C LEU A 100 23.50 1.02 3.46
N LEU A 101 24.80 1.36 3.52
CA LEU A 101 25.31 2.67 3.07
C LEU A 101 25.12 2.88 1.57
N LYS A 102 25.26 1.82 0.79
CA LYS A 102 24.94 1.78 -0.64
C LYS A 102 23.97 0.64 -0.86
N THR A 103 22.74 0.99 -1.23
CA THR A 103 21.68 0.04 -1.54
C THR A 103 21.70 -0.30 -3.03
N GLU A 104 21.32 -1.51 -3.36
CA GLU A 104 21.18 -1.98 -4.74
C GLU A 104 19.79 -2.57 -4.94
N VAL A 105 19.27 -2.45 -6.15
CA VAL A 105 18.00 -3.06 -6.52
C VAL A 105 18.16 -4.58 -6.57
N PRO A 106 17.25 -5.38 -5.98
CA PRO A 106 17.33 -6.82 -6.07
C PRO A 106 17.19 -7.28 -7.53
N VAL A 107 18.01 -8.25 -7.93
CA VAL A 107 17.99 -8.83 -9.28
C VAL A 107 16.66 -9.54 -9.55
N VAL A 108 16.11 -10.19 -8.53
CA VAL A 108 14.79 -10.84 -8.56
C VAL A 108 13.92 -10.22 -7.49
N GLY A 109 12.81 -9.63 -7.89
CA GLY A 109 11.85 -9.00 -7.00
C GLY A 109 10.42 -9.44 -7.33
N THR A 110 9.48 -9.03 -6.49
CA THR A 110 8.05 -9.36 -6.63
C THR A 110 7.22 -8.20 -7.20
N GLY A 111 7.80 -7.03 -7.36
CA GLY A 111 7.11 -5.80 -7.75
C GLY A 111 6.43 -5.06 -6.59
N MET A 112 6.43 -5.62 -5.40
CA MET A 112 5.87 -4.98 -4.20
C MET A 112 6.84 -4.01 -3.53
N GLU A 113 8.13 -4.09 -3.84
CA GLU A 113 9.19 -3.32 -3.18
C GLU A 113 8.98 -1.81 -3.31
N ALA A 114 8.76 -1.33 -4.53
CA ALA A 114 8.55 0.10 -4.79
C ALA A 114 7.27 0.62 -4.13
N LYS A 115 6.18 -0.17 -4.15
CA LYS A 115 4.92 0.18 -3.50
C LYS A 115 5.08 0.21 -1.98
N ALA A 116 5.72 -0.81 -1.42
CA ALA A 116 5.98 -0.88 0.02
C ALA A 116 6.84 0.29 0.50
N ALA A 117 7.88 0.66 -0.24
CA ALA A 117 8.74 1.81 0.09
C ALA A 117 7.95 3.13 0.09
N ARG A 118 7.10 3.35 -0.92
CA ARG A 118 6.28 4.57 -1.00
C ARG A 118 5.23 4.65 0.09
N ASP A 119 4.51 3.56 0.34
CA ASP A 119 3.36 3.54 1.25
C ASP A 119 3.80 3.44 2.73
N SER A 120 5.04 3.01 3.01
CA SER A 120 5.56 2.86 4.38
C SER A 120 5.91 4.18 5.08
N GLY A 121 6.02 5.28 4.33
CA GLY A 121 6.45 6.58 4.87
C GLY A 121 7.96 6.68 5.12
N VAL A 122 8.77 5.70 4.68
CA VAL A 122 10.24 5.80 4.67
C VAL A 122 10.67 6.91 3.71
N CYS A 123 10.03 6.98 2.55
CA CYS A 123 10.20 8.07 1.59
C CYS A 123 9.18 9.17 1.83
N ILE A 124 9.57 10.42 1.71
CA ILE A 124 8.64 11.56 1.71
C ILE A 124 8.20 11.81 0.26
N ILE A 125 6.89 11.81 0.06
CA ILE A 125 6.27 11.97 -1.25
C ILE A 125 5.60 13.34 -1.33
N ALA A 126 5.77 14.05 -2.46
CA ALA A 126 5.08 15.30 -2.72
C ALA A 126 3.57 15.06 -2.88
N HIS A 127 2.76 15.71 -2.07
CA HIS A 127 1.30 15.62 -2.17
C HIS A 127 0.73 16.38 -3.37
N HIS A 128 1.38 17.48 -3.74
CA HIS A 128 0.97 18.33 -4.84
C HIS A 128 2.15 18.69 -5.73
N ALA A 129 1.86 19.04 -6.98
CA ALA A 129 2.84 19.59 -7.88
C ALA A 129 3.24 21.02 -7.47
N GLY A 130 4.49 21.38 -7.73
CA GLY A 130 5.00 22.70 -7.41
C GLY A 130 6.51 22.83 -7.58
N THR A 131 7.05 23.96 -7.11
CA THR A 131 8.48 24.25 -7.16
C THR A 131 9.06 24.23 -5.74
N VAL A 132 10.18 23.59 -5.56
CA VAL A 132 10.90 23.55 -4.28
C VAL A 132 11.45 24.94 -3.97
N GLU A 133 10.89 25.58 -2.97
CA GLU A 133 11.31 26.92 -2.51
C GLU A 133 12.51 26.82 -1.56
N PHE A 134 12.49 25.78 -0.73
CA PHE A 134 13.50 25.58 0.31
C PHE A 134 13.72 24.08 0.57
N SER A 135 14.98 23.67 0.67
CA SER A 135 15.36 22.29 0.97
C SER A 135 16.51 22.27 1.96
N THR A 136 16.25 21.73 3.14
CA THR A 136 17.25 21.52 4.19
C THR A 136 17.17 20.12 4.75
N SER A 137 18.14 19.75 5.58
CA SER A 137 18.15 18.46 6.27
C SER A 137 16.98 18.22 7.22
N LYS A 138 16.22 19.26 7.59
CA LYS A 138 15.10 19.16 8.55
C LYS A 138 13.74 19.31 7.89
N GLU A 139 13.67 20.11 6.83
CA GLU A 139 12.40 20.41 6.17
C GLU A 139 12.60 20.73 4.69
N ILE A 140 11.57 20.43 3.92
CA ILE A 140 11.45 20.75 2.51
C ILE A 140 10.15 21.55 2.35
N VAL A 141 10.23 22.71 1.69
CA VAL A 141 9.05 23.54 1.39
C VAL A 141 8.84 23.58 -0.11
N VAL A 142 7.68 23.12 -0.53
CA VAL A 142 7.24 23.13 -1.93
C VAL A 142 6.15 24.18 -2.08
N LYS A 143 6.38 25.14 -2.96
CA LYS A 143 5.38 26.12 -3.35
C LYS A 143 4.56 25.54 -4.49
N ARG A 144 3.28 25.32 -4.27
CA ARG A 144 2.32 24.87 -5.27
C ARG A 144 2.08 25.93 -6.33
N ASP A 145 1.51 25.53 -7.46
CA ASP A 145 1.12 26.42 -8.56
C ASP A 145 -0.01 27.40 -8.13
N ASP A 146 -0.81 27.04 -7.14
CA ASP A 146 -1.85 27.89 -6.51
C ASP A 146 -1.30 28.89 -5.48
N GLY A 147 0.02 28.89 -5.24
CA GLY A 147 0.70 29.78 -4.29
C GLY A 147 0.73 29.28 -2.84
N ILE A 148 0.07 28.19 -2.52
CA ILE A 148 0.12 27.57 -1.19
C ILE A 148 1.47 26.90 -0.97
N ARG A 149 1.96 26.85 0.27
CA ARG A 149 3.20 26.19 0.64
C ARG A 149 2.92 24.91 1.38
N ASP A 150 3.46 23.81 0.88
CA ASP A 150 3.51 22.52 1.55
C ASP A 150 4.85 22.37 2.26
N THR A 151 4.80 22.12 3.57
CA THR A 151 6.01 21.90 4.38
C THR A 151 6.10 20.45 4.78
N TYR A 152 7.21 19.79 4.42
CA TYR A 152 7.51 18.40 4.74
C TYR A 152 8.64 18.33 5.75
N HIS A 153 8.42 17.64 6.87
CA HIS A 153 9.44 17.44 7.89
C HIS A 153 10.22 16.16 7.62
N VAL A 154 11.54 16.28 7.64
CA VAL A 154 12.47 15.18 7.36
C VAL A 154 12.88 14.50 8.67
N ILE A 155 12.73 13.17 8.73
CA ILE A 155 13.10 12.37 9.91
C ILE A 155 14.62 12.22 9.95
N LYS A 156 15.22 12.60 11.09
CA LYS A 156 16.68 12.53 11.29
C LYS A 156 16.99 11.61 12.47
N PHE A 157 17.83 10.60 12.20
CA PHE A 157 18.41 9.71 13.20
C PHE A 157 17.43 9.18 14.24
N SER A 158 16.24 8.83 13.80
CA SER A 158 15.20 8.25 14.65
C SER A 158 15.40 6.75 14.76
N ARG A 159 15.05 6.20 15.91
CA ARG A 159 15.07 4.75 16.15
C ARG A 159 13.79 4.13 15.61
N SER A 160 13.91 3.05 14.82
CA SER A 160 12.77 2.21 14.44
C SER A 160 12.38 1.25 15.57
N ASN A 161 11.21 0.61 15.44
CA ASN A 161 10.76 -0.42 16.38
C ASN A 161 11.71 -1.63 16.46
N GLN A 162 12.46 -1.92 15.38
CA GLN A 162 13.44 -2.99 15.30
C GLN A 162 14.84 -2.55 15.76
N GLY A 163 14.99 -1.33 16.27
CA GLY A 163 16.26 -0.79 16.72
C GLY A 163 17.19 -0.25 15.64
N ASN A 164 16.74 -0.20 14.38
CA ASN A 164 17.49 0.38 13.26
C ASN A 164 17.39 1.91 13.25
N CYS A 165 18.36 2.58 12.64
CA CYS A 165 18.36 4.02 12.47
C CYS A 165 17.57 4.41 11.21
N MET A 166 16.57 5.29 11.39
CA MET A 166 15.84 5.93 10.30
C MET A 166 16.40 7.34 10.08
N ASN A 167 16.91 7.60 8.89
CA ASN A 167 17.49 8.90 8.56
C ASN A 167 17.18 9.22 7.10
N GLN A 168 16.26 10.16 6.89
CA GLN A 168 15.86 10.61 5.58
C GLN A 168 16.78 11.74 5.09
N ARG A 169 17.05 11.76 3.79
CA ARG A 169 17.85 12.80 3.12
C ARG A 169 17.02 13.44 2.01
N PRO A 170 16.96 14.77 1.93
CA PRO A 170 16.39 15.45 0.77
C PRO A 170 17.17 15.07 -0.50
N ILE A 171 16.43 14.71 -1.55
CA ILE A 171 16.99 14.40 -2.87
C ILE A 171 16.71 15.51 -3.88
N VAL A 172 15.85 16.48 -3.51
CA VAL A 172 15.48 17.61 -4.36
C VAL A 172 16.23 18.88 -3.94
N ASN A 173 16.52 19.73 -4.91
CA ASN A 173 17.22 20.99 -4.72
C ASN A 173 16.25 22.16 -4.84
N LYS A 174 16.64 23.31 -4.27
CA LYS A 174 15.90 24.57 -4.42
C LYS A 174 15.73 24.94 -5.89
N GLY A 175 14.52 25.28 -6.31
CA GLY A 175 14.14 25.64 -7.67
C GLY A 175 13.76 24.47 -8.56
N GLU A 176 13.84 23.24 -8.06
CA GLU A 176 13.43 22.04 -8.80
C GLU A 176 11.90 21.94 -8.83
N GLN A 177 11.36 21.49 -9.96
CA GLN A 177 9.93 21.21 -10.11
C GLN A 177 9.64 19.78 -9.72
N VAL A 178 8.62 19.58 -8.89
CA VAL A 178 8.15 18.27 -8.45
C VAL A 178 6.68 18.08 -8.84
N LYS A 179 6.33 16.84 -9.15
CA LYS A 179 4.94 16.44 -9.44
C LYS A 179 4.35 15.78 -8.20
N ALA A 180 3.02 15.75 -8.13
CA ALA A 180 2.33 14.95 -7.12
C ALA A 180 2.72 13.47 -7.26
N GLY A 181 3.15 12.84 -6.18
CA GLY A 181 3.63 11.47 -6.16
C GLY A 181 5.15 11.29 -6.34
N ASP A 182 5.90 12.36 -6.61
CA ASP A 182 7.36 12.28 -6.67
C ASP A 182 7.97 12.12 -5.27
N VAL A 183 9.04 11.33 -5.18
CA VAL A 183 9.82 11.19 -3.94
C VAL A 183 10.73 12.41 -3.79
N ILE A 184 10.65 13.09 -2.66
CA ILE A 184 11.42 14.32 -2.37
C ILE A 184 12.48 14.14 -1.29
N ALA A 185 12.36 13.09 -0.48
CA ALA A 185 13.38 12.66 0.47
C ALA A 185 13.35 11.15 0.63
N ASP A 186 14.51 10.56 0.84
CA ASP A 186 14.75 9.12 0.99
C ASP A 186 15.78 8.86 2.11
#